data_f2ae9f976089aa4d61c9e1755551bc84
#
_entry.id   f2ae9f976089aa4d61c9e1755551bc84
#
_cell.length_a   1.000
_cell.length_b   1.000
_cell.length_c   1.000
_cell.angle_alpha   90.00
_cell.angle_beta   90.00
_cell.angle_gamma   90.00
#
_symmetry.space_group_name_H-M   'P 1'
#
loop_
_entity.id
_entity.type
_entity.pdbx_description
1 polymer ?
#
loop_
_entity_poly.entity_id
_entity_poly.type
_entity_poly.pdbx_seq_one_letter_code
_entity_poly.pdbx_strand_id
1 'polypeptide(L)'
;MKAPLLEELFKYHNEKNLMLSMPGNKAGLGFEIDDLGIEFMKRMGKLDITEVDPLDNLHCPEGVIKEAQRLLAKTYKSKKAYFLVNGSSGGNLSAIFTCFNEGDEVIIERNCHKSIYNGAILRKLKVSYIEPIIDSEHGIFLPPNRENIYKAFDNCTNPKGIILTYPNYFGITYDIEEILKDFRGRGLKVILDCAHGAHFGINKKLPKSMTQFGDYVVLSAHKTLPALTQGSYIAVNDEKPDFEFYLRTFMTTSPSYLIMASLDYARYYMDTYGENDYEKLINMAEHWKEKINELGKIKIISSYDIETYGKYDLDKSRYLMILPKGYSGHKLLDYFRIKKVQSEMSFAQGIVLILSPFNTEDDFEKIYNIILELNLKDFKSESLSVYDNTIPKKILEPYEVFNLSYEMIDINECEGRISKEFITPYPPGIPLVCPGERIEKEAVNIIEDYIRNEKDILGVDKEQKKISVIIE
;
A
#
# COMPACT_ATOMS: atom_id res chain seq x y z
N MET A 1 -14.48 -32.21 -16.18
CA MET A 1 -14.52 -31.26 -15.05
C MET A 1 -13.32 -30.33 -15.21
N LYS A 2 -13.47 -29.06 -14.92
CA LYS A 2 -12.41 -28.07 -15.07
C LYS A 2 -12.17 -27.39 -13.71
N ALA A 3 -10.91 -27.04 -13.42
CA ALA A 3 -10.50 -26.21 -12.29
C ALA A 3 -9.87 -24.91 -12.84
N PRO A 4 -10.66 -23.97 -13.41
CA PRO A 4 -10.16 -22.91 -14.27
C PRO A 4 -9.13 -22.00 -13.59
N LEU A 5 -9.31 -21.68 -12.32
CA LEU A 5 -8.35 -20.88 -11.58
C LEU A 5 -7.00 -21.62 -11.37
N LEU A 6 -7.06 -22.90 -10.98
CA LEU A 6 -5.86 -23.69 -10.73
C LEU A 6 -5.08 -23.95 -12.02
N GLU A 7 -5.79 -24.25 -13.10
CA GLU A 7 -5.20 -24.47 -14.43
C GLU A 7 -4.50 -23.19 -14.92
N GLU A 8 -5.11 -22.01 -14.73
CA GLU A 8 -4.52 -20.73 -15.14
C GLU A 8 -3.31 -20.36 -14.27
N LEU A 9 -3.34 -20.64 -12.95
CA LEU A 9 -2.17 -20.45 -12.07
C LEU A 9 -0.97 -21.31 -12.52
N PHE A 10 -1.21 -22.57 -12.90
CA PHE A 10 -0.14 -23.41 -13.43
C PHE A 10 0.40 -22.89 -14.76
N LYS A 11 -0.46 -22.41 -15.64
CA LYS A 11 -0.07 -21.80 -16.90
C LYS A 11 0.80 -20.56 -16.65
N TYR A 12 0.35 -19.65 -15.78
CA TYR A 12 1.09 -18.44 -15.41
C TYR A 12 2.48 -18.78 -14.81
N HIS A 13 2.54 -19.75 -13.89
CA HIS A 13 3.79 -20.20 -13.31
C HIS A 13 4.76 -20.73 -14.39
N ASN A 14 4.26 -21.48 -15.37
CA ASN A 14 5.06 -22.03 -16.47
C ASN A 14 5.59 -20.96 -17.44
N GLU A 15 5.07 -19.74 -17.41
CA GLU A 15 5.59 -18.61 -18.19
C GLU A 15 6.97 -18.14 -17.72
N LYS A 16 7.35 -18.45 -16.48
CA LYS A 16 8.62 -18.07 -15.85
C LYS A 16 8.90 -16.57 -15.91
N ASN A 17 7.90 -15.78 -15.59
CA ASN A 17 8.03 -14.32 -15.51
C ASN A 17 8.99 -13.92 -14.39
N LEU A 18 9.85 -12.95 -14.63
CA LEU A 18 10.63 -12.28 -13.57
C LEU A 18 9.67 -11.45 -12.71
N MET A 19 9.55 -11.81 -11.44
CA MET A 19 8.59 -11.21 -10.50
C MET A 19 9.18 -9.98 -9.81
N LEU A 20 8.88 -8.79 -10.31
CA LEU A 20 9.26 -7.51 -9.71
C LEU A 20 8.02 -6.77 -9.16
N SER A 21 7.11 -7.56 -8.61
CA SER A 21 5.85 -7.14 -7.98
C SER A 21 5.67 -7.83 -6.63
N MET A 22 4.64 -7.46 -5.88
CA MET A 22 4.15 -8.30 -4.78
C MET A 22 3.65 -9.66 -5.29
N PRO A 23 3.69 -10.72 -4.48
CA PRO A 23 4.14 -10.77 -3.08
C PRO A 23 5.67 -10.81 -2.91
N GLY A 24 6.12 -10.47 -1.68
CA GLY A 24 7.55 -10.40 -1.31
C GLY A 24 8.29 -11.73 -1.34
N ASN A 25 7.58 -12.87 -1.26
CA ASN A 25 8.18 -14.21 -1.35
C ASN A 25 8.66 -14.57 -2.78
N LYS A 26 8.33 -13.74 -3.80
CA LYS A 26 8.78 -13.90 -5.20
C LYS A 26 8.55 -15.30 -5.75
N ALA A 27 7.27 -15.70 -5.77
CA ALA A 27 6.85 -17.04 -6.26
C ALA A 27 7.53 -18.22 -5.53
N GLY A 28 7.86 -18.03 -4.26
CA GLY A 28 8.44 -19.06 -3.40
C GLY A 28 9.94 -18.94 -3.17
N LEU A 29 10.68 -18.16 -3.98
CA LEU A 29 12.15 -18.01 -3.84
C LEU A 29 12.56 -17.56 -2.42
N GLY A 30 11.75 -16.75 -1.76
CA GLY A 30 12.00 -16.30 -0.38
C GLY A 30 11.99 -17.42 0.66
N PHE A 31 11.44 -18.58 0.35
CA PHE A 31 11.48 -19.78 1.20
C PHE A 31 12.61 -20.75 0.85
N GLU A 32 13.37 -20.49 -0.21
CA GLU A 32 14.49 -21.34 -0.65
C GLU A 32 15.83 -20.92 -0.03
N ILE A 33 15.82 -19.99 0.92
CA ILE A 33 17.01 -19.41 1.54
C ILE A 33 17.72 -20.43 2.46
N ASP A 34 16.95 -21.26 3.15
CA ASP A 34 17.46 -22.25 4.09
C ASP A 34 16.60 -23.52 4.14
N ASP A 35 17.09 -24.52 4.87
CA ASP A 35 16.40 -25.81 5.02
C ASP A 35 15.02 -25.68 5.65
N LEU A 36 14.82 -24.71 6.56
CA LEU A 36 13.52 -24.49 7.24
C LEU A 36 12.45 -24.02 6.25
N GLY A 37 12.77 -23.04 5.41
CA GLY A 37 11.88 -22.55 4.37
C GLY A 37 11.58 -23.60 3.30
N ILE A 38 12.61 -24.35 2.86
CA ILE A 38 12.48 -25.45 1.90
C ILE A 38 11.54 -26.55 2.45
N GLU A 39 11.71 -26.95 3.71
CA GLU A 39 10.86 -27.96 4.35
C GLU A 39 9.42 -27.46 4.55
N PHE A 40 9.25 -26.16 4.87
CA PHE A 40 7.92 -25.56 4.93
C PHE A 40 7.19 -25.69 3.59
N MET A 41 7.81 -25.29 2.49
CA MET A 41 7.21 -25.37 1.14
C MET A 41 6.88 -26.80 0.73
N LYS A 42 7.77 -27.76 0.98
CA LYS A 42 7.54 -29.19 0.67
C LYS A 42 6.36 -29.79 1.43
N ARG A 43 6.04 -29.27 2.61
CA ARG A 43 5.04 -29.84 3.52
C ARG A 43 3.74 -29.04 3.62
N MET A 44 3.59 -27.93 2.89
CA MET A 44 2.43 -27.01 3.03
C MET A 44 1.10 -27.75 3.11
N GLY A 45 0.80 -28.69 2.21
CA GLY A 45 -0.47 -29.42 2.24
C GLY A 45 -0.65 -30.36 3.43
N LYS A 46 0.42 -30.67 4.20
CA LYS A 46 0.39 -31.47 5.42
C LYS A 46 0.35 -30.61 6.68
N LEU A 47 0.70 -29.34 6.56
CA LEU A 47 0.72 -28.36 7.66
C LEU A 47 -0.54 -27.50 7.68
N ASP A 48 -1.45 -27.69 6.74
CA ASP A 48 -2.76 -27.02 6.74
C ASP A 48 -3.72 -27.74 7.70
N ILE A 49 -3.67 -27.29 8.94
CA ILE A 49 -4.38 -27.86 10.08
C ILE A 49 -5.12 -26.75 10.84
N THR A 50 -5.91 -27.12 11.82
CA THR A 50 -6.59 -26.19 12.73
C THR A 50 -5.98 -26.23 14.14
N GLU A 51 -6.68 -25.67 15.14
CA GLU A 51 -6.29 -25.63 16.54
C GLU A 51 -6.35 -27.03 17.15
N VAL A 52 -5.24 -27.77 17.09
CA VAL A 52 -5.11 -29.13 17.66
C VAL A 52 -4.01 -29.15 18.72
N ASP A 53 -4.20 -29.94 19.76
CA ASP A 53 -3.15 -30.18 20.76
C ASP A 53 -1.96 -30.91 20.11
N PRO A 54 -0.70 -30.52 20.38
CA PRO A 54 -0.25 -29.50 21.34
C PRO A 54 -0.03 -28.10 20.75
N LEU A 55 -0.65 -27.77 19.62
CA LEU A 55 -0.50 -26.47 18.98
C LEU A 55 -1.38 -25.42 19.69
N ASP A 56 -0.97 -24.18 19.58
CA ASP A 56 -1.57 -23.02 20.23
C ASP A 56 -2.76 -22.46 19.42
N ASN A 57 -3.56 -21.57 19.99
CA ASN A 57 -4.70 -20.92 19.34
C ASN A 57 -4.43 -19.41 19.17
N LEU A 58 -4.54 -18.90 17.92
CA LEU A 58 -4.30 -17.48 17.62
C LEU A 58 -5.22 -16.53 18.40
N HIS A 59 -6.45 -16.96 18.68
CA HIS A 59 -7.42 -16.13 19.42
C HIS A 59 -7.19 -16.09 20.93
N CYS A 60 -6.41 -17.03 21.46
CA CYS A 60 -6.02 -17.08 22.88
C CYS A 60 -4.60 -17.70 22.99
N PRO A 61 -3.56 -17.01 22.51
CA PRO A 61 -2.22 -17.58 22.41
C PRO A 61 -1.59 -17.73 23.80
N GLU A 62 -1.20 -18.94 24.15
CA GLU A 62 -0.54 -19.27 25.43
C GLU A 62 0.81 -19.97 25.24
N GLY A 63 1.02 -20.61 24.09
CA GLY A 63 2.17 -21.41 23.74
C GLY A 63 3.05 -20.83 22.63
N VAL A 64 3.23 -21.60 21.53
CA VAL A 64 4.17 -21.30 20.46
C VAL A 64 3.80 -20.05 19.66
N ILE A 65 2.50 -19.78 19.48
CA ILE A 65 2.05 -18.54 18.78
C ILE A 65 2.36 -17.32 19.64
N LYS A 66 2.13 -17.40 20.97
CA LYS A 66 2.49 -16.32 21.91
C LYS A 66 3.98 -16.03 21.87
N GLU A 67 4.82 -17.07 21.83
CA GLU A 67 6.27 -16.89 21.76
C GLU A 67 6.69 -16.27 20.42
N ALA A 68 6.13 -16.72 19.29
CA ALA A 68 6.38 -16.14 17.98
C ALA A 68 5.99 -14.65 17.92
N GLN A 69 4.84 -14.28 18.48
CA GLN A 69 4.39 -12.88 18.58
C GLN A 69 5.27 -12.05 19.53
N ARG A 70 5.78 -12.65 20.62
CA ARG A 70 6.74 -11.98 21.50
C ARG A 70 8.07 -11.68 20.78
N LEU A 71 8.57 -12.62 19.98
CA LEU A 71 9.74 -12.42 19.14
C LEU A 71 9.49 -11.34 18.09
N LEU A 72 8.31 -11.34 17.44
CA LEU A 72 7.91 -10.31 16.50
C LEU A 72 7.90 -8.90 17.14
N ALA A 73 7.37 -8.78 18.35
CA ALA A 73 7.38 -7.52 19.09
C ALA A 73 8.81 -7.04 19.37
N LYS A 74 9.74 -7.95 19.65
CA LYS A 74 11.16 -7.62 19.83
C LYS A 74 11.79 -7.14 18.53
N THR A 75 11.55 -7.82 17.41
CA THR A 75 12.07 -7.45 16.08
C THR A 75 11.63 -6.02 15.70
N TYR A 76 10.37 -5.68 15.88
CA TYR A 76 9.83 -4.34 15.57
C TYR A 76 9.94 -3.33 16.73
N LYS A 77 10.51 -3.72 17.86
CA LYS A 77 10.70 -2.88 19.07
C LYS A 77 9.39 -2.24 19.54
N SER A 78 8.30 -2.97 19.48
CA SER A 78 6.97 -2.59 19.98
C SER A 78 6.70 -3.24 21.34
N LYS A 79 5.70 -2.75 22.08
CA LYS A 79 5.30 -3.39 23.37
C LYS A 79 4.70 -4.76 23.15
N LYS A 80 3.80 -4.88 22.16
CA LYS A 80 3.22 -6.13 21.68
C LYS A 80 3.17 -6.15 20.18
N ALA A 81 3.07 -7.33 19.58
CA ALA A 81 2.79 -7.52 18.17
C ALA A 81 1.92 -8.76 17.96
N TYR A 82 1.10 -8.74 16.92
CA TYR A 82 0.16 -9.81 16.61
C TYR A 82 0.25 -10.19 15.15
N PHE A 83 0.03 -11.46 14.86
CA PHE A 83 -0.16 -11.96 13.51
C PHE A 83 -1.56 -11.62 13.00
N LEU A 84 -1.64 -11.22 11.75
CA LEU A 84 -2.88 -10.92 11.04
C LEU A 84 -3.02 -11.87 9.85
N VAL A 85 -4.00 -12.77 9.90
CA VAL A 85 -4.28 -13.72 8.82
C VAL A 85 -5.33 -13.22 7.84
N ASN A 86 -6.00 -12.12 8.14
CA ASN A 86 -6.96 -11.43 7.26
C ASN A 86 -6.38 -10.16 6.62
N GLY A 87 -5.06 -10.07 6.52
CA GLY A 87 -4.38 -8.94 5.92
C GLY A 87 -4.34 -7.68 6.78
N SER A 88 -3.63 -6.69 6.28
CA SER A 88 -3.56 -5.36 6.91
C SER A 88 -4.92 -4.67 7.00
N SER A 89 -5.88 -5.02 6.13
CA SER A 89 -7.25 -4.49 6.23
C SER A 89 -7.90 -4.82 7.57
N GLY A 90 -7.77 -6.07 8.04
CA GLY A 90 -8.25 -6.47 9.37
C GLY A 90 -7.53 -5.71 10.49
N GLY A 91 -6.21 -5.51 10.36
CA GLY A 91 -5.42 -4.73 11.31
C GLY A 91 -5.84 -3.26 11.38
N ASN A 92 -6.04 -2.60 10.23
CA ASN A 92 -6.50 -1.22 10.16
C ASN A 92 -7.89 -1.06 10.80
N LEU A 93 -8.83 -1.97 10.50
CA LEU A 93 -10.16 -1.96 11.12
C LEU A 93 -10.05 -2.15 12.64
N SER A 94 -9.23 -3.10 13.10
CA SER A 94 -9.03 -3.34 14.54
C SER A 94 -8.48 -2.11 15.26
N ALA A 95 -7.49 -1.45 14.69
CA ALA A 95 -6.90 -0.23 15.23
C ALA A 95 -7.93 0.93 15.28
N ILE A 96 -8.66 1.17 14.18
CA ILE A 96 -9.67 2.22 14.10
C ILE A 96 -10.78 2.01 15.13
N PHE A 97 -11.31 0.80 15.24
CA PHE A 97 -12.39 0.50 16.19
C PHE A 97 -11.94 0.55 17.65
N THR A 98 -10.65 0.30 17.91
CA THR A 98 -10.05 0.42 19.25
C THR A 98 -9.80 1.87 19.65
N CYS A 99 -9.34 2.70 18.69
CA CYS A 99 -8.91 4.06 18.98
C CYS A 99 -10.08 5.05 19.06
N PHE A 100 -11.15 4.83 18.27
CA PHE A 100 -12.17 5.83 18.04
C PHE A 100 -13.58 5.33 18.34
N ASN A 101 -14.46 6.24 18.73
CA ASN A 101 -15.89 6.02 18.93
C ASN A 101 -16.70 6.64 17.79
N GLU A 102 -17.98 6.24 17.66
CA GLU A 102 -18.93 6.88 16.73
C GLU A 102 -18.99 8.39 16.96
N GLY A 103 -18.87 9.16 15.90
CA GLY A 103 -18.88 10.63 15.91
C GLY A 103 -17.53 11.28 16.24
N ASP A 104 -16.49 10.52 16.58
CA ASP A 104 -15.14 11.08 16.75
C ASP A 104 -14.61 11.67 15.44
N GLU A 105 -13.86 12.76 15.56
CA GLU A 105 -13.22 13.45 14.45
C GLU A 105 -11.80 12.96 14.27
N VAL A 106 -11.45 12.49 13.05
CA VAL A 106 -10.17 11.84 12.73
C VAL A 106 -9.56 12.45 11.46
N ILE A 107 -8.27 12.68 11.51
CA ILE A 107 -7.48 13.19 10.40
C ILE A 107 -6.92 12.00 9.62
N ILE A 108 -7.16 11.94 8.29
CA ILE A 108 -6.63 10.88 7.42
C ILE A 108 -6.00 11.46 6.16
N GLU A 109 -5.01 10.76 5.61
CA GLU A 109 -4.48 11.11 4.29
C GLU A 109 -5.50 10.81 3.19
N ARG A 110 -5.63 11.74 2.22
CA ARG A 110 -6.52 11.55 1.06
C ARG A 110 -6.17 10.31 0.24
N ASN A 111 -4.90 9.96 0.16
CA ASN A 111 -4.36 8.82 -0.55
C ASN A 111 -4.16 7.57 0.31
N CYS A 112 -4.84 7.47 1.45
CA CYS A 112 -4.76 6.27 2.30
C CYS A 112 -5.44 5.06 1.66
N HIS A 113 -5.09 3.87 2.15
CA HIS A 113 -5.66 2.63 1.66
C HIS A 113 -7.18 2.55 1.94
N LYS A 114 -7.93 1.91 1.03
CA LYS A 114 -9.40 1.73 1.11
C LYS A 114 -9.89 1.20 2.47
N SER A 115 -9.09 0.39 3.18
CA SER A 115 -9.48 -0.11 4.52
C SER A 115 -9.60 0.99 5.57
N ILE A 116 -8.87 2.10 5.44
CA ILE A 116 -8.99 3.25 6.33
C ILE A 116 -10.34 3.95 6.09
N TYR A 117 -10.69 4.20 4.83
CA TYR A 117 -12.01 4.74 4.48
C TYR A 117 -13.15 3.84 4.98
N ASN A 118 -13.03 2.53 4.74
CA ASN A 118 -14.02 1.57 5.19
C ASN A 118 -14.16 1.59 6.72
N GLY A 119 -13.03 1.67 7.44
CA GLY A 119 -13.02 1.79 8.88
C GLY A 119 -13.72 3.06 9.39
N ALA A 120 -13.44 4.20 8.76
CA ALA A 120 -14.07 5.48 9.08
C ALA A 120 -15.59 5.44 8.83
N ILE A 121 -16.03 4.88 7.71
CA ILE A 121 -17.46 4.70 7.38
C ILE A 121 -18.16 3.78 8.38
N LEU A 122 -17.60 2.59 8.62
CA LEU A 122 -18.22 1.60 9.51
C LEU A 122 -18.24 2.08 10.96
N ARG A 123 -17.23 2.82 11.41
CA ARG A 123 -17.17 3.41 12.75
C ARG A 123 -17.93 4.72 12.86
N LYS A 124 -18.47 5.24 11.75
CA LYS A 124 -19.19 6.51 11.63
C LYS A 124 -18.35 7.70 12.15
N LEU A 125 -17.13 7.82 11.66
CA LEU A 125 -16.22 8.90 12.03
C LEU A 125 -16.47 10.13 11.18
N LYS A 126 -16.21 11.29 11.77
CA LYS A 126 -16.05 12.54 11.04
C LYS A 126 -14.61 12.61 10.53
N VAL A 127 -14.45 12.90 9.25
CA VAL A 127 -13.14 12.82 8.60
C VAL A 127 -12.66 14.20 8.15
N SER A 128 -11.44 14.57 8.53
CA SER A 128 -10.68 15.67 7.94
C SER A 128 -9.56 15.10 7.07
N TYR A 129 -9.50 15.52 5.81
CA TYR A 129 -8.53 15.00 4.86
C TYR A 129 -7.26 15.85 4.83
N ILE A 130 -6.10 15.19 4.79
CA ILE A 130 -4.82 15.82 4.48
C ILE A 130 -4.67 15.89 2.97
N GLU A 131 -4.43 17.08 2.43
CA GLU A 131 -4.21 17.28 1.00
C GLU A 131 -2.95 16.55 0.54
N PRO A 132 -3.02 15.77 -0.56
CA PRO A 132 -1.85 15.13 -1.15
C PRO A 132 -0.96 16.17 -1.82
N ILE A 133 0.33 15.86 -1.92
CA ILE A 133 1.27 16.63 -2.73
C ILE A 133 1.48 15.89 -4.04
N ILE A 134 1.47 16.62 -5.15
CA ILE A 134 1.67 16.07 -6.47
C ILE A 134 2.99 16.59 -7.03
N ASP A 135 3.87 15.67 -7.40
CA ASP A 135 5.02 15.97 -8.22
C ASP A 135 4.59 15.91 -9.70
N SER A 136 4.33 17.08 -10.27
CA SER A 136 3.89 17.22 -11.67
C SER A 136 5.01 16.94 -12.70
N GLU A 137 6.27 16.95 -12.27
CA GLU A 137 7.39 16.62 -13.15
C GLU A 137 7.45 15.11 -13.43
N HIS A 138 7.27 14.29 -12.39
CA HIS A 138 7.37 12.85 -12.49
C HIS A 138 6.01 12.14 -12.53
N GLY A 139 4.91 12.85 -12.27
CA GLY A 139 3.56 12.29 -12.29
C GLY A 139 3.25 11.36 -11.11
N ILE A 140 3.81 11.64 -9.95
CA ILE A 140 3.67 10.82 -8.74
C ILE A 140 3.08 11.60 -7.58
N PHE A 141 2.44 10.88 -6.64
CA PHE A 141 1.99 11.45 -5.39
C PHE A 141 3.06 11.29 -4.31
N LEU A 142 3.34 12.39 -3.64
CA LEU A 142 4.26 12.43 -2.51
C LEU A 142 3.48 12.32 -1.19
N PRO A 143 4.13 11.84 -0.12
CA PRO A 143 3.56 11.95 1.21
C PRO A 143 3.28 13.41 1.57
N PRO A 144 2.32 13.68 2.48
CA PRO A 144 2.01 15.03 2.89
C PRO A 144 3.19 15.67 3.63
N ASN A 145 3.36 16.97 3.47
CA ASN A 145 4.31 17.72 4.27
C ASN A 145 3.72 18.13 5.62
N ARG A 146 4.57 18.67 6.50
CA ARG A 146 4.18 19.14 7.82
C ARG A 146 3.03 20.16 7.76
N GLU A 147 3.08 21.09 6.81
CA GLU A 147 2.08 22.16 6.66
C GLU A 147 0.69 21.60 6.37
N ASN A 148 0.58 20.68 5.40
CA ASN A 148 -0.69 20.05 5.04
C ASN A 148 -1.29 19.25 6.21
N ILE A 149 -0.44 18.58 7.00
CA ILE A 149 -0.87 17.83 8.18
C ILE A 149 -1.44 18.78 9.25
N TYR A 150 -0.74 19.86 9.58
CA TYR A 150 -1.22 20.81 10.58
C TYR A 150 -2.42 21.63 10.07
N LYS A 151 -2.49 21.97 8.78
CA LYS A 151 -3.67 22.58 8.17
C LYS A 151 -4.92 21.70 8.35
N ALA A 152 -4.78 20.38 8.12
CA ALA A 152 -5.89 19.45 8.36
C ALA A 152 -6.26 19.36 9.85
N PHE A 153 -5.29 19.44 10.76
CA PHE A 153 -5.51 19.48 12.20
C PHE A 153 -6.26 20.77 12.63
N ASP A 154 -5.84 21.92 12.12
CA ASP A 154 -6.42 23.22 12.46
C ASP A 154 -7.86 23.38 11.93
N ASN A 155 -8.23 22.63 10.90
CA ASN A 155 -9.59 22.56 10.37
C ASN A 155 -10.54 21.70 11.22
N CYS A 156 -10.01 20.93 12.17
CA CYS A 156 -10.81 20.11 13.08
C CYS A 156 -11.25 20.91 14.31
N THR A 157 -12.43 20.58 14.82
CA THR A 157 -12.93 21.18 16.07
C THR A 157 -12.37 20.45 17.30
N ASN A 158 -12.34 19.11 17.27
CA ASN A 158 -11.91 18.28 18.41
C ASN A 158 -11.36 16.92 17.91
N PRO A 159 -10.23 16.93 17.19
CA PRO A 159 -9.66 15.72 16.62
C PRO A 159 -9.26 14.72 17.73
N LYS A 160 -9.55 13.44 17.52
CA LYS A 160 -9.23 12.36 18.45
C LYS A 160 -8.00 11.58 18.01
N GLY A 161 -7.63 11.67 16.73
CA GLY A 161 -6.44 11.02 16.25
C GLY A 161 -6.14 11.31 14.78
N ILE A 162 -5.05 10.70 14.34
CA ILE A 162 -4.54 10.80 12.99
C ILE A 162 -4.16 9.41 12.46
N ILE A 163 -4.43 9.17 11.18
CA ILE A 163 -4.05 7.95 10.48
C ILE A 163 -3.20 8.36 9.28
N LEU A 164 -1.94 7.90 9.26
CA LEU A 164 -0.95 8.22 8.22
C LEU A 164 -0.46 6.95 7.54
N THR A 165 -0.06 7.09 6.27
CA THR A 165 0.54 6.01 5.48
C THR A 165 2.05 6.22 5.39
N TYR A 166 2.85 5.19 5.73
CA TYR A 166 4.31 5.27 5.74
C TYR A 166 4.95 3.92 5.42
N PRO A 167 5.64 3.77 4.28
CA PRO A 167 5.72 4.69 3.16
C PRO A 167 4.42 4.76 2.36
N ASN A 168 4.33 5.70 1.42
CA ASN A 168 3.28 5.67 0.43
C ASN A 168 3.47 4.51 -0.57
N TYR A 169 2.56 4.36 -1.55
CA TYR A 169 2.60 3.25 -2.50
C TYR A 169 3.87 3.25 -3.37
N PHE A 170 4.45 4.40 -3.64
CA PHE A 170 5.69 4.55 -4.39
C PHE A 170 6.95 4.20 -3.57
N GLY A 171 6.83 3.93 -2.27
CA GLY A 171 7.96 3.68 -1.37
C GLY A 171 8.62 4.96 -0.85
N ILE A 172 7.96 6.11 -1.01
CA ILE A 172 8.45 7.39 -0.54
C ILE A 172 8.07 7.59 0.92
N THR A 173 9.04 7.97 1.73
CA THR A 173 8.89 8.28 3.15
C THR A 173 9.19 9.76 3.42
N TYR A 174 8.84 10.21 4.60
CA TYR A 174 9.02 11.59 5.03
C TYR A 174 9.31 11.65 6.54
N ASP A 175 9.84 12.77 7.01
CA ASP A 175 10.19 12.95 8.42
C ASP A 175 8.93 13.29 9.23
N ILE A 176 8.32 12.27 9.83
CA ILE A 176 7.09 12.38 10.62
C ILE A 176 7.31 12.20 12.14
N GLU A 177 8.50 11.83 12.57
CA GLU A 177 8.73 11.45 13.97
C GLU A 177 8.31 12.54 14.96
N GLU A 178 8.73 13.80 14.70
CA GLU A 178 8.38 14.92 15.55
C GLU A 178 6.88 15.27 15.50
N ILE A 179 6.21 15.07 14.35
CA ILE A 179 4.76 15.26 14.20
C ILE A 179 4.02 14.22 15.05
N LEU A 180 4.44 12.96 14.99
CA LEU A 180 3.83 11.88 15.76
C LEU A 180 3.99 12.09 17.27
N LYS A 181 5.18 12.54 17.70
CA LYS A 181 5.44 12.89 19.12
C LYS A 181 4.55 14.04 19.57
N ASP A 182 4.41 15.10 18.77
CA ASP A 182 3.58 16.26 19.09
C ASP A 182 2.11 15.84 19.21
N PHE A 183 1.57 15.09 18.27
CA PHE A 183 0.17 14.65 18.30
C PHE A 183 -0.12 13.72 19.47
N ARG A 184 0.76 12.76 19.75
CA ARG A 184 0.64 11.92 20.96
C ARG A 184 0.74 12.76 22.25
N GLY A 185 1.61 13.76 22.28
CA GLY A 185 1.75 14.72 23.40
C GLY A 185 0.46 15.53 23.63
N ARG A 186 -0.32 15.78 22.58
CA ARG A 186 -1.65 16.42 22.66
C ARG A 186 -2.77 15.43 23.01
N GLY A 187 -2.46 14.15 23.23
CA GLY A 187 -3.44 13.11 23.55
C GLY A 187 -4.17 12.51 22.35
N LEU A 188 -3.77 12.82 21.11
CA LEU A 188 -4.31 12.20 19.91
C LEU A 188 -3.82 10.76 19.75
N LYS A 189 -4.67 9.88 19.25
CA LYS A 189 -4.28 8.54 18.83
C LYS A 189 -3.59 8.57 17.47
N VAL A 190 -2.53 7.80 17.34
CA VAL A 190 -1.73 7.69 16.12
C VAL A 190 -1.82 6.26 15.58
N ILE A 191 -2.42 6.11 14.41
CA ILE A 191 -2.42 4.86 13.64
C ILE A 191 -1.54 5.06 12.42
N LEU A 192 -0.62 4.11 12.17
CA LEU A 192 0.23 4.12 10.99
C LEU A 192 -0.08 2.90 10.11
N ASP A 193 -0.47 3.16 8.86
CA ASP A 193 -0.51 2.13 7.83
C ASP A 193 0.88 2.02 7.18
N CYS A 194 1.68 1.10 7.70
CA CYS A 194 3.02 0.78 7.20
C CYS A 194 3.00 -0.48 6.31
N ALA A 195 1.90 -0.72 5.58
CA ALA A 195 1.73 -1.92 4.78
C ALA A 195 2.87 -2.14 3.76
N HIS A 196 3.49 -1.09 3.26
CA HIS A 196 4.60 -1.15 2.31
C HIS A 196 5.99 -1.06 2.95
N GLY A 197 6.08 -0.98 4.27
CA GLY A 197 7.32 -0.78 5.04
C GLY A 197 7.66 -1.90 6.02
N ALA A 198 7.15 -3.13 5.82
CA ALA A 198 7.41 -4.24 6.74
C ALA A 198 8.91 -4.60 6.86
N HIS A 199 9.71 -4.31 5.85
CA HIS A 199 11.17 -4.53 5.83
C HIS A 199 11.98 -3.33 6.36
N PHE A 200 11.35 -2.20 6.70
CA PHE A 200 12.07 -1.02 7.20
C PHE A 200 12.72 -1.28 8.55
N GLY A 201 13.90 -0.73 8.73
CA GLY A 201 14.69 -0.91 9.95
C GLY A 201 15.51 -2.20 10.01
N ILE A 202 15.39 -3.10 9.00
CA ILE A 202 16.26 -4.27 8.88
C ILE A 202 17.71 -3.84 8.61
N ASN A 203 17.90 -2.88 7.69
CA ASN A 203 19.20 -2.37 7.30
C ASN A 203 19.19 -0.84 7.35
N LYS A 204 20.32 -0.23 7.73
CA LYS A 204 20.48 1.23 7.87
C LYS A 204 20.38 2.01 6.55
N LYS A 205 20.52 1.35 5.40
CA LYS A 205 20.35 1.97 4.07
C LYS A 205 18.90 2.06 3.62
N LEU A 206 18.00 1.39 4.33
CA LEU A 206 16.56 1.49 4.15
C LEU A 206 15.98 2.63 5.00
N PRO A 207 14.82 3.15 4.66
CA PRO A 207 14.13 4.12 5.50
C PRO A 207 13.89 3.61 6.92
N LYS A 208 13.76 4.53 7.87
CA LYS A 208 13.55 4.24 9.28
C LYS A 208 12.19 3.56 9.49
N SER A 209 12.16 2.53 10.32
CA SER A 209 10.88 1.96 10.78
C SER A 209 10.18 2.92 11.74
N MET A 210 8.85 3.08 11.56
CA MET A 210 8.01 3.92 12.43
C MET A 210 7.22 3.10 13.46
N THR A 211 7.52 1.81 13.63
CA THR A 211 6.78 0.92 14.53
C THR A 211 6.75 1.35 15.99
N GLN A 212 7.73 2.11 16.46
CA GLN A 212 7.80 2.61 17.84
C GLN A 212 7.00 3.91 18.07
N PHE A 213 6.59 4.60 17.00
CA PHE A 213 6.03 5.94 17.08
C PHE A 213 4.50 6.00 16.96
N GLY A 214 3.87 4.98 16.36
CA GLY A 214 2.41 4.84 16.35
C GLY A 214 1.88 4.12 17.58
N ASP A 215 0.64 4.40 17.97
CA ASP A 215 -0.07 3.61 18.98
C ASP A 215 -0.39 2.21 18.41
N TYR A 216 -0.81 2.18 17.14
CA TYR A 216 -1.02 0.98 16.34
C TYR A 216 -0.35 1.13 14.99
N VAL A 217 0.48 0.17 14.61
CA VAL A 217 1.22 0.20 13.33
C VAL A 217 0.98 -1.09 12.57
N VAL A 218 0.37 -0.99 11.40
CA VAL A 218 -0.01 -2.15 10.57
C VAL A 218 1.01 -2.36 9.46
N LEU A 219 1.46 -3.61 9.27
CA LEU A 219 2.53 -3.97 8.35
C LEU A 219 2.09 -5.17 7.49
N SER A 220 2.17 -5.07 6.17
CA SER A 220 1.90 -6.22 5.29
C SER A 220 3.19 -7.01 5.03
N ALA A 221 3.45 -8.02 5.85
CA ALA A 221 4.63 -8.87 5.69
C ALA A 221 4.72 -9.46 4.28
N HIS A 222 3.59 -9.94 3.74
CA HIS A 222 3.53 -10.56 2.41
C HIS A 222 3.91 -9.63 1.25
N LYS A 223 3.91 -8.30 1.43
CA LYS A 223 4.27 -7.36 0.35
C LYS A 223 5.77 -7.31 0.10
N THR A 224 6.58 -7.37 1.15
CA THR A 224 8.03 -7.11 1.08
C THR A 224 8.91 -8.19 1.72
N LEU A 225 8.33 -9.11 2.47
CA LEU A 225 9.03 -10.18 3.18
C LEU A 225 8.60 -11.56 2.64
N PRO A 226 9.35 -12.65 2.94
CA PRO A 226 9.01 -14.00 2.52
C PRO A 226 7.84 -14.57 3.35
N ALA A 227 6.65 -14.03 3.16
CA ALA A 227 5.41 -14.48 3.75
C ALA A 227 4.38 -14.83 2.68
N LEU A 228 3.43 -15.71 3.01
CA LEU A 228 2.30 -16.03 2.14
C LEU A 228 1.36 -14.83 2.05
N THR A 229 0.71 -14.70 0.88
CA THR A 229 -0.24 -13.61 0.59
C THR A 229 -1.30 -13.50 1.68
N GLN A 230 -1.67 -12.27 1.98
CA GLN A 230 -2.44 -11.70 3.07
C GLN A 230 -1.79 -11.74 4.46
N GLY A 231 -0.72 -12.49 4.68
CA GLY A 231 0.01 -12.46 5.95
C GLY A 231 0.50 -11.05 6.31
N SER A 232 0.14 -10.58 7.50
CA SER A 232 0.43 -9.22 7.96
C SER A 232 0.71 -9.20 9.46
N TYR A 233 1.18 -8.06 9.98
CA TYR A 233 1.43 -7.84 11.40
C TYR A 233 0.74 -6.57 11.88
N ILE A 234 0.47 -6.50 13.17
CA ILE A 234 0.19 -5.23 13.85
C ILE A 234 1.08 -5.09 15.08
N ALA A 235 1.85 -4.01 15.13
CA ALA A 235 2.63 -3.61 16.30
C ALA A 235 1.79 -2.66 17.15
N VAL A 236 1.77 -2.90 18.47
CA VAL A 236 0.92 -2.19 19.43
C VAL A 236 1.79 -1.57 20.52
N ASN A 237 1.63 -0.25 20.73
CA ASN A 237 2.32 0.52 21.76
C ASN A 237 1.36 1.18 22.76
N ASP A 238 0.05 1.17 22.48
CA ASP A 238 -1.01 1.61 23.40
C ASP A 238 -1.96 0.42 23.68
N GLU A 239 -1.80 -0.20 24.82
CA GLU A 239 -2.59 -1.35 25.19
C GLU A 239 -3.98 -0.90 25.68
N LYS A 240 -5.00 -1.10 24.87
CA LYS A 240 -6.41 -0.90 25.22
C LYS A 240 -7.08 -2.23 25.52
N PRO A 241 -7.90 -2.34 26.57
CA PRO A 241 -8.59 -3.59 26.90
C PRO A 241 -9.40 -4.17 25.75
N ASP A 242 -10.02 -3.31 24.93
CA ASP A 242 -10.93 -3.72 23.86
C ASP A 242 -10.18 -4.10 22.57
N PHE A 243 -8.86 -3.89 22.48
CA PHE A 243 -8.11 -4.17 21.25
C PHE A 243 -8.22 -5.62 20.82
N GLU A 244 -8.02 -6.56 21.72
CA GLU A 244 -8.09 -7.99 21.40
C GLU A 244 -9.51 -8.45 21.02
N PHE A 245 -10.55 -7.77 21.50
CA PHE A 245 -11.92 -8.01 21.03
C PHE A 245 -12.08 -7.63 19.56
N TYR A 246 -11.67 -6.42 19.18
CA TYR A 246 -11.75 -5.98 17.78
C TYR A 246 -10.81 -6.77 16.87
N LEU A 247 -9.62 -7.10 17.34
CA LEU A 247 -8.69 -7.95 16.60
C LEU A 247 -9.32 -9.29 16.22
N ARG A 248 -9.95 -9.97 17.19
CA ARG A 248 -10.67 -11.24 16.96
C ARG A 248 -11.90 -11.07 16.09
N THR A 249 -12.62 -9.96 16.24
CA THR A 249 -13.84 -9.66 15.46
C THR A 249 -13.54 -9.50 13.96
N PHE A 250 -12.40 -8.90 13.59
CA PHE A 250 -12.01 -8.69 12.21
C PHE A 250 -11.09 -9.79 11.65
N MET A 251 -10.89 -10.87 12.40
CA MET A 251 -10.19 -12.07 11.92
C MET A 251 -11.16 -13.25 11.80
N THR A 252 -10.80 -14.20 10.93
CA THR A 252 -11.50 -15.49 10.82
C THR A 252 -11.39 -16.29 12.12
N THR A 253 -12.43 -17.03 12.47
CA THR A 253 -12.39 -17.95 13.62
C THR A 253 -11.55 -19.20 13.38
N SER A 254 -11.18 -19.48 12.12
CA SER A 254 -10.33 -20.60 11.72
C SER A 254 -9.05 -20.04 11.05
N PRO A 255 -8.08 -19.53 11.82
CA PRO A 255 -6.89 -18.90 11.30
C PRO A 255 -5.98 -19.92 10.60
N SER A 256 -5.50 -19.60 9.39
CA SER A 256 -4.61 -20.47 8.63
C SER A 256 -3.24 -20.61 9.31
N TYR A 257 -2.89 -21.83 9.71
CA TYR A 257 -1.57 -22.15 10.24
C TYR A 257 -0.46 -21.96 9.21
N LEU A 258 -0.74 -22.15 7.93
CA LEU A 258 0.22 -21.88 6.86
C LEU A 258 0.59 -20.40 6.79
N ILE A 259 -0.40 -19.51 6.89
CA ILE A 259 -0.14 -18.08 6.93
C ILE A 259 0.65 -17.71 8.18
N MET A 260 0.25 -18.20 9.37
CA MET A 260 0.97 -17.93 10.62
C MET A 260 2.42 -18.43 10.60
N ALA A 261 2.66 -19.65 10.10
CA ALA A 261 3.99 -20.23 9.97
C ALA A 261 4.85 -19.38 9.00
N SER A 262 4.26 -18.93 7.87
CA SER A 262 4.97 -18.05 6.95
C SER A 262 5.30 -16.68 7.55
N LEU A 263 4.44 -16.17 8.44
CA LEU A 263 4.69 -14.93 9.17
C LEU A 263 5.83 -15.09 10.18
N ASP A 264 5.86 -16.21 10.92
CA ASP A 264 6.98 -16.48 11.83
C ASP A 264 8.28 -16.72 11.07
N TYR A 265 8.24 -17.41 9.91
CA TYR A 265 9.39 -17.55 9.04
C TYR A 265 9.90 -16.20 8.51
N ALA A 266 9.00 -15.31 8.09
CA ALA A 266 9.37 -13.98 7.62
C ALA A 266 10.05 -13.14 8.73
N ARG A 267 9.58 -13.23 9.98
CA ARG A 267 10.24 -12.62 11.14
C ARG A 267 11.63 -13.25 11.37
N TYR A 268 11.71 -14.60 11.33
CA TYR A 268 12.98 -15.33 11.47
C TYR A 268 13.99 -14.92 10.39
N TYR A 269 13.54 -14.82 9.13
CA TYR A 269 14.36 -14.34 8.02
C TYR A 269 14.91 -12.92 8.30
N MET A 270 14.06 -12.00 8.78
CA MET A 270 14.50 -10.64 9.12
C MET A 270 15.64 -10.65 10.15
N ASP A 271 15.47 -11.42 11.23
CA ASP A 271 16.41 -11.44 12.35
C ASP A 271 17.73 -12.18 12.00
N THR A 272 17.69 -13.09 11.03
CA THR A 272 18.83 -13.98 10.72
C THR A 272 19.62 -13.54 9.49
N TYR A 273 18.93 -13.18 8.43
CA TYR A 273 19.55 -12.92 7.11
C TYR A 273 19.32 -11.50 6.62
N GLY A 274 18.26 -10.85 7.07
CA GLY A 274 17.73 -9.63 6.47
C GLY A 274 18.73 -8.51 6.35
N GLU A 275 19.56 -8.23 7.37
CA GLU A 275 20.53 -7.12 7.32
C GLU A 275 21.52 -7.29 6.16
N ASN A 276 22.12 -8.47 6.04
CA ASN A 276 23.12 -8.76 5.01
C ASN A 276 22.50 -8.84 3.61
N ASP A 277 21.33 -9.46 3.49
CA ASP A 277 20.70 -9.66 2.20
C ASP A 277 20.13 -8.36 1.62
N TYR A 278 19.57 -7.49 2.45
CA TYR A 278 19.20 -6.14 2.03
C TYR A 278 20.40 -5.26 1.73
N GLU A 279 21.55 -5.43 2.43
CA GLU A 279 22.79 -4.73 2.09
C GLU A 279 23.25 -5.10 0.67
N LYS A 280 23.24 -6.39 0.32
CA LYS A 280 23.60 -6.88 -1.03
C LYS A 280 22.62 -6.35 -2.08
N LEU A 281 21.30 -6.47 -1.82
CA LEU A 281 20.27 -5.98 -2.72
C LEU A 281 20.46 -4.50 -3.03
N ILE A 282 20.61 -3.66 -1.99
CA ILE A 282 20.71 -2.21 -2.17
C ILE A 282 21.97 -1.84 -2.97
N ASN A 283 23.10 -2.47 -2.68
CA ASN A 283 24.32 -2.22 -3.45
C ASN A 283 24.16 -2.57 -4.93
N MET A 284 23.54 -3.71 -5.22
CA MET A 284 23.25 -4.15 -6.58
C MET A 284 22.23 -3.21 -7.26
N ALA A 285 21.16 -2.83 -6.54
CA ALA A 285 20.14 -1.93 -7.06
C ALA A 285 20.71 -0.53 -7.39
N GLU A 286 21.54 0.06 -6.51
CA GLU A 286 22.17 1.35 -6.80
C GLU A 286 23.14 1.27 -8.00
N HIS A 287 23.95 0.21 -8.10
CA HIS A 287 24.85 -0.02 -9.22
C HIS A 287 24.10 -0.08 -10.57
N TRP A 288 23.05 -0.90 -10.63
CA TRP A 288 22.26 -1.03 -11.87
C TRP A 288 21.41 0.19 -12.17
N LYS A 289 20.95 0.92 -11.16
CA LYS A 289 20.26 2.20 -11.34
C LYS A 289 21.15 3.19 -12.11
N GLU A 290 22.41 3.34 -11.69
CA GLU A 290 23.38 4.21 -12.37
C GLU A 290 23.54 3.82 -13.85
N LYS A 291 23.82 2.54 -14.13
CA LYS A 291 23.94 2.03 -15.50
C LYS A 291 22.69 2.25 -16.35
N ILE A 292 21.49 2.04 -15.78
CA ILE A 292 20.24 2.25 -16.50
C ILE A 292 20.01 3.73 -16.79
N ASN A 293 20.31 4.61 -15.85
CA ASN A 293 20.16 6.05 -16.02
C ASN A 293 21.14 6.60 -17.06
N GLU A 294 22.35 6.05 -17.20
CA GLU A 294 23.32 6.40 -18.25
C GLU A 294 22.81 6.13 -19.66
N LEU A 295 21.85 5.20 -19.86
CA LEU A 295 21.24 4.97 -21.18
C LEU A 295 20.39 6.15 -21.66
N GLY A 296 19.98 7.07 -20.79
CA GLY A 296 19.22 8.28 -21.13
C GLY A 296 17.81 8.04 -21.67
N LYS A 297 17.26 6.82 -21.54
CA LYS A 297 15.92 6.45 -22.04
C LYS A 297 14.86 6.50 -20.96
N ILE A 298 15.21 6.08 -19.77
CA ILE A 298 14.38 6.04 -18.56
C ILE A 298 15.22 6.60 -17.42
N LYS A 299 14.59 7.27 -16.48
CA LYS A 299 15.21 7.70 -15.24
C LYS A 299 14.63 6.91 -14.07
N ILE A 300 15.49 6.19 -13.35
CA ILE A 300 15.14 5.66 -12.03
C ILE A 300 15.45 6.76 -11.02
N ILE A 301 14.41 7.31 -10.40
CA ILE A 301 14.54 8.47 -9.51
C ILE A 301 15.10 8.09 -8.13
N SER A 302 15.65 9.09 -7.46
CA SER A 302 16.16 9.06 -6.10
C SER A 302 15.50 10.15 -5.24
N SER A 303 15.80 10.21 -3.96
CA SER A 303 15.32 11.27 -3.08
C SER A 303 15.72 12.68 -3.53
N TYR A 304 16.86 12.83 -4.19
CA TYR A 304 17.32 14.14 -4.73
C TYR A 304 16.39 14.69 -5.82
N ASP A 305 15.76 13.82 -6.59
CA ASP A 305 14.90 14.21 -7.70
C ASP A 305 13.57 14.83 -7.24
N ILE A 306 13.22 14.62 -5.97
CA ILE A 306 11.97 15.09 -5.35
C ILE A 306 12.20 16.03 -4.16
N GLU A 307 13.44 16.43 -3.86
CA GLU A 307 13.78 17.27 -2.70
C GLU A 307 13.17 18.68 -2.75
N THR A 308 12.82 19.17 -3.94
CA THR A 308 12.16 20.49 -4.12
C THR A 308 10.79 20.57 -3.43
N TYR A 309 10.15 19.43 -3.21
CA TYR A 309 8.84 19.32 -2.53
C TYR A 309 8.94 19.11 -1.02
N GLY A 310 10.13 18.78 -0.48
CA GLY A 310 10.35 18.55 0.94
C GLY A 310 11.45 17.52 1.22
N LYS A 311 11.63 17.20 2.50
CA LYS A 311 12.58 16.16 2.92
C LYS A 311 11.92 14.78 2.80
N TYR A 312 12.20 14.11 1.71
CA TYR A 312 11.74 12.76 1.45
C TYR A 312 12.92 11.78 1.41
N ASP A 313 12.65 10.53 1.77
CA ASP A 313 13.55 9.40 1.52
C ASP A 313 12.82 8.38 0.67
N LEU A 314 13.57 7.57 -0.07
CA LEU A 314 13.02 6.59 -0.99
C LEU A 314 13.50 5.19 -0.61
N ASP A 315 12.57 4.24 -0.58
CA ASP A 315 12.87 2.83 -0.43
C ASP A 315 13.73 2.33 -1.60
N LYS A 316 15.01 2.09 -1.34
CA LYS A 316 15.99 1.65 -2.34
C LYS A 316 15.74 0.24 -2.88
N SER A 317 14.83 -0.52 -2.28
CA SER A 317 14.33 -1.77 -2.83
C SER A 317 13.20 -1.57 -3.85
N ARG A 318 12.96 -0.34 -4.30
CA ARG A 318 12.02 -0.01 -5.38
C ARG A 318 12.67 0.79 -6.48
N TYR A 319 12.30 0.47 -7.70
CA TYR A 319 12.61 1.30 -8.84
C TYR A 319 11.34 2.05 -9.28
N LEU A 320 11.39 3.36 -9.19
CA LEU A 320 10.43 4.24 -9.84
C LEU A 320 11.03 4.65 -11.18
N MET A 321 10.64 3.94 -12.23
CA MET A 321 11.14 4.14 -13.59
C MET A 321 10.28 5.18 -14.30
N ILE A 322 10.85 6.33 -14.59
CA ILE A 322 10.17 7.47 -15.20
C ILE A 322 10.59 7.64 -16.65
N LEU A 323 9.63 7.71 -17.55
CA LEU A 323 9.82 8.10 -18.94
C LEU A 323 9.87 9.63 -19.06
N PRO A 324 10.49 10.19 -20.11
CA PRO A 324 10.39 11.61 -20.41
C PRO A 324 8.93 12.08 -20.54
N LYS A 325 8.69 13.37 -20.33
CA LYS A 325 7.35 13.95 -20.44
C LYS A 325 6.76 13.73 -21.84
N GLY A 326 5.49 13.32 -21.92
CA GLY A 326 4.81 12.97 -23.17
C GLY A 326 4.94 11.49 -23.58
N TYR A 327 5.42 10.64 -22.67
CA TYR A 327 5.49 9.19 -22.87
C TYR A 327 4.69 8.45 -21.81
N SER A 328 4.09 7.30 -22.17
CA SER A 328 3.15 6.55 -21.37
C SER A 328 3.79 5.46 -20.52
N GLY A 329 3.66 5.55 -19.20
CA GLY A 329 4.01 4.47 -18.27
C GLY A 329 3.16 3.21 -18.47
N HIS A 330 1.92 3.33 -18.94
CA HIS A 330 1.06 2.16 -19.23
C HIS A 330 1.62 1.32 -20.39
N LYS A 331 2.07 1.98 -21.47
CA LYS A 331 2.74 1.29 -22.57
C LYS A 331 4.05 0.65 -22.12
N LEU A 332 4.77 1.27 -21.17
CA LEU A 332 5.97 0.69 -20.59
C LEU A 332 5.66 -0.58 -19.80
N LEU A 333 4.59 -0.58 -19.01
CA LEU A 333 4.12 -1.78 -18.29
C LEU A 333 3.85 -2.94 -19.24
N ASP A 334 3.11 -2.68 -20.34
CA ASP A 334 2.80 -3.68 -21.36
C ASP A 334 4.06 -4.22 -22.04
N TYR A 335 5.02 -3.33 -22.34
CA TYR A 335 6.30 -3.72 -22.91
C TYR A 335 7.09 -4.66 -21.97
N PHE A 336 7.18 -4.32 -20.69
CA PHE A 336 7.83 -5.17 -19.69
C PHE A 336 7.14 -6.54 -19.59
N ARG A 337 5.81 -6.58 -19.61
CA ARG A 337 5.03 -7.83 -19.59
C ARG A 337 5.31 -8.71 -20.81
N ILE A 338 5.40 -8.13 -22.02
CA ILE A 338 5.80 -8.85 -23.25
C ILE A 338 7.21 -9.44 -23.10
N LYS A 339 8.11 -8.72 -22.43
CA LYS A 339 9.48 -9.18 -22.13
C LYS A 339 9.58 -10.15 -20.93
N LYS A 340 8.45 -10.67 -20.46
CA LYS A 340 8.39 -11.59 -19.32
C LYS A 340 8.91 -11.00 -18.02
N VAL A 341 8.57 -9.76 -17.73
CA VAL A 341 8.80 -9.08 -16.46
C VAL A 341 7.48 -8.60 -15.90
N GLN A 342 7.12 -9.12 -14.73
CA GLN A 342 5.93 -8.70 -13.99
C GLN A 342 6.28 -7.51 -13.11
N SER A 343 5.94 -6.31 -13.57
CA SER A 343 6.05 -5.07 -12.80
C SER A 343 4.91 -4.95 -11.80
N GLU A 344 5.05 -4.10 -10.77
CA GLU A 344 4.02 -3.88 -9.76
C GLU A 344 2.83 -3.11 -10.33
N MET A 345 3.08 -1.93 -10.85
CA MET A 345 2.07 -1.08 -11.45
C MET A 345 2.67 -0.07 -12.42
N SER A 346 1.79 0.54 -13.22
CA SER A 346 2.11 1.74 -13.98
C SER A 346 1.43 2.98 -13.39
N PHE A 347 1.97 4.13 -13.71
CA PHE A 347 1.34 5.44 -13.51
C PHE A 347 1.56 6.28 -14.78
N ALA A 348 1.10 7.52 -14.80
CA ALA A 348 1.08 8.33 -16.02
C ALA A 348 2.40 8.26 -16.84
N GLN A 349 3.53 8.51 -16.18
CA GLN A 349 4.84 8.61 -16.86
C GLN A 349 5.79 7.44 -16.56
N GLY A 350 5.38 6.41 -15.84
CA GLY A 350 6.32 5.37 -15.46
C GLY A 350 5.72 4.10 -14.89
N ILE A 351 6.61 3.26 -14.36
CA ILE A 351 6.27 2.01 -13.69
C ILE A 351 7.00 1.88 -12.36
N VAL A 352 6.43 1.08 -11.47
CA VAL A 352 7.03 0.68 -10.20
C VAL A 352 7.49 -0.76 -10.29
N LEU A 353 8.75 -1.02 -9.94
CA LEU A 353 9.28 -2.35 -9.70
C LEU A 353 9.57 -2.51 -8.21
N ILE A 354 9.17 -3.63 -7.64
CA ILE A 354 9.52 -4.01 -6.26
C ILE A 354 10.59 -5.08 -6.33
N LEU A 355 11.79 -4.69 -5.93
CA LEU A 355 12.94 -5.56 -5.81
C LEU A 355 12.88 -6.35 -4.49
N SER A 356 13.61 -7.43 -4.41
CA SER A 356 13.75 -8.22 -3.19
C SER A 356 15.16 -8.79 -3.07
N PRO A 357 15.59 -9.19 -1.87
CA PRO A 357 16.86 -9.89 -1.68
C PRO A 357 17.01 -11.20 -2.47
N PHE A 358 15.92 -11.69 -3.06
CA PHE A 358 15.88 -12.92 -3.84
C PHE A 358 16.12 -12.68 -5.34
N ASN A 359 16.29 -11.42 -5.76
CA ASN A 359 16.70 -11.08 -7.11
C ASN A 359 18.21 -11.24 -7.28
N THR A 360 18.61 -11.73 -8.46
CA THR A 360 20.00 -12.01 -8.82
C THR A 360 20.59 -10.94 -9.74
N GLU A 361 21.89 -10.96 -9.94
CA GLU A 361 22.58 -10.10 -10.92
C GLU A 361 22.00 -10.25 -12.32
N ASP A 362 21.66 -11.48 -12.74
CA ASP A 362 21.07 -11.80 -14.04
C ASP A 362 19.68 -11.11 -14.21
N ASP A 363 18.92 -10.98 -13.13
CA ASP A 363 17.64 -10.27 -13.16
C ASP A 363 17.81 -8.78 -13.49
N PHE A 364 18.81 -8.15 -12.88
CA PHE A 364 19.13 -6.74 -13.15
C PHE A 364 19.71 -6.55 -14.55
N GLU A 365 20.58 -7.44 -15.00
CA GLU A 365 21.09 -7.44 -16.37
C GLU A 365 19.96 -7.58 -17.39
N LYS A 366 18.98 -8.46 -17.11
CA LYS A 366 17.77 -8.58 -17.94
C LYS A 366 17.00 -7.26 -18.01
N ILE A 367 16.78 -6.57 -16.88
CA ILE A 367 16.11 -5.25 -16.86
C ILE A 367 16.91 -4.25 -17.71
N TYR A 368 18.23 -4.19 -17.54
CA TYR A 368 19.11 -3.30 -18.31
C TYR A 368 18.98 -3.55 -19.81
N ASN A 369 19.06 -4.81 -20.26
CA ASN A 369 18.95 -5.20 -21.65
C ASN A 369 17.58 -4.85 -22.25
N ILE A 370 16.48 -5.01 -21.50
CA ILE A 370 15.14 -4.60 -21.91
C ILE A 370 15.10 -3.09 -22.18
N ILE A 371 15.73 -2.28 -21.33
CA ILE A 371 15.77 -0.83 -21.49
C ILE A 371 16.73 -0.43 -22.61
N LEU A 372 17.84 -1.14 -22.77
CA LEU A 372 18.79 -0.93 -23.88
C LEU A 372 18.11 -1.12 -25.26
N GLU A 373 17.22 -2.10 -25.39
CA GLU A 373 16.45 -2.37 -26.60
C GLU A 373 15.25 -1.43 -26.80
N LEU A 374 14.84 -0.70 -25.77
CA LEU A 374 13.64 0.15 -25.82
C LEU A 374 13.77 1.27 -26.85
N ASN A 375 12.76 1.40 -27.72
CA ASN A 375 12.61 2.52 -28.63
C ASN A 375 11.57 3.51 -28.10
N LEU A 376 12.01 4.65 -27.58
CA LEU A 376 11.14 5.66 -26.96
C LEU A 376 9.95 6.08 -27.84
N LYS A 377 10.08 6.10 -29.16
CA LYS A 377 9.01 6.53 -30.06
C LYS A 377 7.72 5.72 -29.90
N ASP A 378 7.84 4.45 -29.50
CA ASP A 378 6.70 3.53 -29.35
C ASP A 378 5.84 3.87 -28.13
N PHE A 379 6.38 4.65 -27.20
CA PHE A 379 5.75 5.01 -25.93
C PHE A 379 5.10 6.39 -25.92
N LYS A 380 5.14 7.16 -27.03
CA LYS A 380 4.49 8.48 -27.09
C LYS A 380 3.00 8.38 -26.75
N SER A 381 2.50 9.40 -26.03
CA SER A 381 1.10 9.58 -25.67
C SER A 381 0.73 11.05 -25.73
N GLU A 382 -0.46 11.36 -26.24
CA GLU A 382 -0.91 12.74 -26.48
C GLU A 382 -1.46 13.43 -25.22
N SER A 383 -1.80 12.68 -24.15
CA SER A 383 -2.28 13.30 -22.90
C SER A 383 -1.94 12.45 -21.69
N LEU A 384 -1.11 13.00 -20.85
CA LEU A 384 -0.89 12.54 -19.48
C LEU A 384 -0.99 13.79 -18.59
N SER A 385 -2.20 14.22 -18.33
CA SER A 385 -2.44 15.27 -17.34
C SER A 385 -2.24 14.69 -15.95
N VAL A 386 -1.27 15.21 -15.24
CA VAL A 386 -1.21 15.10 -13.79
C VAL A 386 -2.20 16.13 -13.28
N TYR A 387 -3.24 15.69 -12.64
CA TYR A 387 -4.32 16.57 -12.20
C TYR A 387 -3.95 17.20 -10.86
N ASP A 388 -4.21 18.51 -10.74
CA ASP A 388 -4.17 19.22 -9.47
C ASP A 388 -5.36 18.72 -8.62
N ASN A 389 -5.07 17.99 -7.56
CA ASN A 389 -6.11 17.39 -6.71
C ASN A 389 -6.43 18.31 -5.53
N THR A 390 -7.18 19.37 -5.79
CA THR A 390 -7.87 20.04 -4.68
C THR A 390 -8.91 19.09 -4.10
N ILE A 391 -8.98 19.00 -2.75
CA ILE A 391 -9.99 18.19 -2.08
C ILE A 391 -11.35 18.84 -2.31
N PRO A 392 -12.34 18.14 -2.93
CA PRO A 392 -13.67 18.67 -3.14
C PRO A 392 -14.36 19.01 -1.82
N LYS A 393 -15.29 19.95 -1.87
CA LYS A 393 -16.05 20.36 -0.68
C LYS A 393 -16.88 19.19 -0.13
N LYS A 394 -16.55 18.75 1.08
CA LYS A 394 -17.35 17.77 1.81
C LYS A 394 -18.65 18.41 2.31
N ILE A 395 -19.79 17.83 1.94
CA ILE A 395 -21.14 18.25 2.31
C ILE A 395 -21.72 17.34 3.38
N LEU A 396 -21.46 16.02 3.25
CA LEU A 396 -21.88 14.97 4.17
C LEU A 396 -20.66 14.16 4.58
N GLU A 397 -20.71 13.56 5.78
CA GLU A 397 -19.70 12.57 6.13
C GLU A 397 -19.89 11.30 5.29
N PRO A 398 -18.83 10.58 4.92
CA PRO A 398 -18.94 9.39 4.07
C PRO A 398 -19.92 8.33 4.58
N TYR A 399 -20.06 8.18 5.90
CA TYR A 399 -21.01 7.22 6.50
C TYR A 399 -22.47 7.65 6.37
N GLU A 400 -22.77 8.94 6.33
CA GLU A 400 -24.15 9.46 6.21
C GLU A 400 -24.76 9.13 4.85
N VAL A 401 -23.91 9.11 3.83
CA VAL A 401 -24.29 8.82 2.44
C VAL A 401 -24.83 7.40 2.27
N PHE A 402 -24.42 6.44 3.12
CA PHE A 402 -24.65 5.01 2.89
C PHE A 402 -26.14 4.64 2.77
N ASN A 403 -26.99 5.27 3.57
CA ASN A 403 -28.42 4.97 3.63
C ASN A 403 -29.29 5.97 2.84
N LEU A 404 -28.70 6.93 2.14
CA LEU A 404 -29.45 7.91 1.35
C LEU A 404 -29.84 7.33 -0.01
N SER A 405 -31.01 7.74 -0.50
CA SER A 405 -31.45 7.45 -1.86
C SER A 405 -30.52 8.10 -2.87
N TYR A 406 -30.31 7.42 -4.00
CA TYR A 406 -29.44 7.89 -5.06
C TYR A 406 -30.04 7.64 -6.43
N GLU A 407 -29.53 8.32 -7.42
CA GLU A 407 -29.85 8.13 -8.83
C GLU A 407 -28.58 8.06 -9.68
N MET A 408 -28.70 7.43 -10.84
CA MET A 408 -27.63 7.37 -11.84
C MET A 408 -27.86 8.46 -12.88
N ILE A 409 -26.98 9.45 -12.92
CA ILE A 409 -27.08 10.58 -13.86
C ILE A 409 -25.94 10.57 -14.87
N ASP A 410 -26.13 11.27 -15.99
CA ASP A 410 -25.09 11.46 -16.99
C ASP A 410 -23.91 12.26 -16.39
N ILE A 411 -22.69 11.93 -16.81
CA ILE A 411 -21.48 12.59 -16.33
C ILE A 411 -21.53 14.10 -16.61
N ASN A 412 -22.11 14.50 -17.74
CA ASN A 412 -22.24 15.92 -18.10
C ASN A 412 -23.20 16.70 -17.19
N GLU A 413 -24.04 16.01 -16.41
CA GLU A 413 -25.04 16.59 -15.52
C GLU A 413 -24.64 16.49 -14.02
N CYS A 414 -23.48 15.89 -13.73
CA CYS A 414 -23.10 15.59 -12.34
C CYS A 414 -22.41 16.74 -11.60
N GLU A 415 -22.02 17.82 -12.29
CA GLU A 415 -21.43 19.00 -11.66
C GLU A 415 -22.35 19.59 -10.59
N GLY A 416 -21.79 19.86 -9.41
CA GLY A 416 -22.51 20.41 -8.27
C GLY A 416 -23.29 19.39 -7.43
N ARG A 417 -23.48 18.15 -7.92
CA ARG A 417 -24.19 17.08 -7.19
C ARG A 417 -23.27 16.44 -6.13
N ILE A 418 -23.86 15.76 -5.17
CA ILE A 418 -23.14 15.05 -4.09
C ILE A 418 -22.90 13.60 -4.51
N SER A 419 -21.63 13.17 -4.49
CA SER A 419 -21.28 11.79 -4.87
C SER A 419 -21.81 10.77 -3.87
N LYS A 420 -22.38 9.67 -4.36
CA LYS A 420 -22.78 8.49 -3.58
C LYS A 420 -21.60 7.55 -3.33
N GLU A 421 -20.68 7.48 -4.26
CA GLU A 421 -19.58 6.50 -4.26
C GLU A 421 -18.22 7.19 -4.40
N PHE A 422 -17.16 6.42 -4.15
CA PHE A 422 -15.81 6.86 -4.47
C PHE A 422 -15.64 6.90 -5.99
N ILE A 423 -15.22 8.03 -6.52
CA ILE A 423 -14.77 8.17 -7.91
C ILE A 423 -13.26 8.16 -7.88
N THR A 424 -12.67 7.09 -8.40
CA THR A 424 -11.24 6.84 -8.23
C THR A 424 -10.60 6.48 -9.57
N PRO A 425 -9.81 7.39 -10.15
CA PRO A 425 -8.95 7.09 -11.29
C PRO A 425 -7.95 5.98 -10.94
N TYR A 426 -7.76 5.01 -11.85
CA TYR A 426 -6.84 3.91 -11.63
C TYR A 426 -5.95 3.65 -12.85
N PRO A 427 -4.62 3.66 -12.68
CA PRO A 427 -3.88 4.15 -11.52
C PRO A 427 -3.96 5.68 -11.35
N PRO A 428 -3.65 6.27 -10.19
CA PRO A 428 -2.94 5.71 -9.05
C PRO A 428 -3.85 5.10 -7.96
N GLY A 429 -5.19 5.13 -8.09
CA GLY A 429 -6.09 4.59 -7.10
C GLY A 429 -6.39 5.53 -5.92
N ILE A 430 -6.18 6.84 -6.10
CA ILE A 430 -6.51 7.88 -5.12
C ILE A 430 -7.89 8.43 -5.45
N PRO A 431 -8.81 8.52 -4.47
CA PRO A 431 -10.13 9.07 -4.71
C PRO A 431 -10.08 10.53 -5.17
N LEU A 432 -10.58 10.77 -6.37
CA LEU A 432 -10.84 12.12 -6.90
C LEU A 432 -12.00 12.76 -6.15
N VAL A 433 -13.08 11.99 -5.96
CA VAL A 433 -14.25 12.38 -5.16
C VAL A 433 -14.56 11.25 -4.18
N CYS A 434 -14.79 11.59 -2.91
CA CYS A 434 -15.28 10.66 -1.90
C CYS A 434 -16.81 10.76 -1.75
N PRO A 435 -17.47 9.72 -1.20
CA PRO A 435 -18.88 9.80 -0.84
C PRO A 435 -19.15 10.99 0.06
N GLY A 436 -20.21 11.77 -0.25
CA GLY A 436 -20.59 12.96 0.49
C GLY A 436 -19.89 14.26 0.06
N GLU A 437 -18.97 14.18 -0.89
CA GLU A 437 -18.35 15.36 -1.49
C GLU A 437 -19.13 15.83 -2.72
N ARG A 438 -19.03 17.14 -2.97
CA ARG A 438 -19.61 17.79 -4.15
C ARG A 438 -18.70 17.52 -5.36
N ILE A 439 -19.29 17.07 -6.46
CA ILE A 439 -18.58 16.87 -7.71
C ILE A 439 -18.33 18.23 -8.35
N GLU A 440 -17.09 18.66 -8.39
CA GLU A 440 -16.67 19.95 -8.96
C GLU A 440 -16.32 19.81 -10.45
N LYS A 441 -16.27 20.93 -11.16
CA LYS A 441 -16.02 20.96 -12.63
C LYS A 441 -14.71 20.27 -13.00
N GLU A 442 -13.69 20.48 -12.20
CA GLU A 442 -12.36 19.87 -12.38
C GLU A 442 -12.44 18.34 -12.34
N ALA A 443 -13.22 17.80 -11.41
CA ALA A 443 -13.44 16.36 -11.31
C ALA A 443 -14.15 15.80 -12.56
N VAL A 444 -15.16 16.52 -13.08
CA VAL A 444 -15.87 16.14 -14.31
C VAL A 444 -14.89 16.07 -15.49
N ASN A 445 -14.04 17.08 -15.66
CA ASN A 445 -13.07 17.13 -16.73
C ASN A 445 -12.09 15.94 -16.68
N ILE A 446 -11.66 15.56 -15.47
CA ILE A 446 -10.77 14.42 -15.24
C ILE A 446 -11.49 13.11 -15.61
N ILE A 447 -12.73 12.93 -15.18
CA ILE A 447 -13.54 11.75 -15.47
C ILE A 447 -13.71 11.59 -16.99
N GLU A 448 -14.08 12.66 -17.68
CA GLU A 448 -14.22 12.66 -19.14
C GLU A 448 -12.91 12.29 -19.85
N ASP A 449 -11.77 12.81 -19.38
CA ASP A 449 -10.45 12.49 -19.94
C ASP A 449 -10.12 11.01 -19.79
N TYR A 450 -10.40 10.41 -18.61
CA TYR A 450 -10.19 8.98 -18.36
C TYR A 450 -11.06 8.11 -19.28
N ILE A 451 -12.34 8.47 -19.46
CA ILE A 451 -13.24 7.75 -20.36
C ILE A 451 -12.81 7.87 -21.81
N ARG A 452 -12.47 9.08 -22.27
CA ARG A 452 -12.02 9.35 -23.64
C ARG A 452 -10.77 8.55 -24.00
N ASN A 453 -9.87 8.37 -23.03
CA ASN A 453 -8.62 7.64 -23.21
C ASN A 453 -8.72 6.16 -22.83
N GLU A 454 -9.93 5.62 -22.65
CA GLU A 454 -10.21 4.22 -22.28
C GLU A 454 -9.46 3.74 -21.01
N LYS A 455 -9.17 4.66 -20.10
CA LYS A 455 -8.49 4.37 -18.82
C LYS A 455 -9.49 3.89 -17.77
N ASP A 456 -8.97 3.18 -16.75
CA ASP A 456 -9.81 2.71 -15.66
C ASP A 456 -10.15 3.82 -14.67
N ILE A 457 -11.43 3.92 -14.34
CA ILE A 457 -11.95 4.77 -13.29
C ILE A 457 -13.06 4.04 -12.55
N LEU A 458 -12.89 3.88 -11.25
CA LEU A 458 -13.88 3.23 -10.39
C LEU A 458 -14.97 4.22 -10.00
N GLY A 459 -16.18 3.74 -9.73
CA GLY A 459 -17.32 4.58 -9.35
C GLY A 459 -18.02 5.25 -10.55
N VAL A 460 -17.64 4.88 -11.76
CA VAL A 460 -18.24 5.37 -13.02
C VAL A 460 -18.66 4.19 -13.88
N ASP A 461 -19.90 4.19 -14.32
CA ASP A 461 -20.36 3.28 -15.37
C ASP A 461 -19.87 3.80 -16.73
N LYS A 462 -18.83 3.17 -17.26
CA LYS A 462 -18.19 3.61 -18.52
C LYS A 462 -19.06 3.39 -19.75
N GLU A 463 -19.86 2.32 -19.76
CA GLU A 463 -20.73 1.99 -20.91
C GLU A 463 -21.88 2.98 -21.03
N GLN A 464 -22.51 3.31 -19.90
CA GLN A 464 -23.62 4.25 -19.84
C GLN A 464 -23.20 5.70 -19.59
N LYS A 465 -21.91 5.96 -19.31
CA LYS A 465 -21.37 7.26 -18.92
C LYS A 465 -22.15 7.91 -17.76
N LYS A 466 -22.41 7.10 -16.72
CA LYS A 466 -23.19 7.52 -15.55
C LYS A 466 -22.44 7.41 -14.24
N ILE A 467 -22.84 8.25 -13.30
CA ILE A 467 -22.32 8.33 -11.94
C ILE A 467 -23.48 8.29 -10.96
N SER A 468 -23.27 7.63 -9.81
CA SER A 468 -24.25 7.63 -8.71
C SER A 468 -24.14 8.91 -7.87
N VAL A 469 -25.24 9.63 -7.72
CA VAL A 469 -25.36 10.86 -6.92
C VAL A 469 -26.53 10.78 -5.96
N ILE A 470 -26.43 11.50 -4.84
CA ILE A 470 -27.52 11.58 -3.86
C ILE A 470 -28.69 12.37 -4.44
N ILE A 471 -29.89 11.89 -4.18
CA ILE A 471 -31.14 12.63 -4.47
C ILE A 471 -31.28 13.71 -3.39
N GLU A 472 -31.20 14.98 -3.81
CA GLU A 472 -31.33 16.16 -2.92
C GLU A 472 -32.79 16.48 -2.68
#